data_558723b1e0adefbadb20adcb4be4d97c
#
_entry.id   558723b1e0adefbadb20adcb4be4d97c
#
_cell.length_a   1.000
_cell.length_b   1.000
_cell.length_c   1.000
_cell.angle_alpha   90.00
_cell.angle_beta   90.00
_cell.angle_gamma   90.00
#
_symmetry.space_group_name_H-M   'P 1'
#
loop_
_entity.id
_entity.type
_entity.pdbx_description
1 polymer ?
#
loop_
_entity_poly.entity_id
_entity_poly.type
_entity_poly.pdbx_seq_one_letter_code
_entity_poly.pdbx_strand_id
1 'polypeptide(L)'
;QRQMCIRDSYEHYDGEPIKWVRIHQSPDYVFFNHSAHVNRGVSCESCHGKVNEMKVVYQAESHSMGWCLECHRNPEKHLRPLEEVYNLDYNAEEWLAENKMVDPETGKQLKSQKELGLYLKEHWNIKAKESCWTCHR
;
A
#
# COMPACT_ATOMS: atom_id res chain seq x y z
N GLN A 1 6.99 -10.69 12.96
CA GLN A 1 5.91 -11.51 12.34
C GLN A 1 6.46 -12.63 11.45
N ARG A 2 7.35 -12.34 10.49
CA ARG A 2 7.94 -13.36 9.61
C ARG A 2 8.63 -14.49 10.39
N GLN A 3 9.41 -14.15 11.41
CA GLN A 3 10.07 -15.16 12.26
C GLN A 3 9.09 -15.95 13.12
N MET A 4 8.00 -15.34 13.59
CA MET A 4 6.94 -16.05 14.32
C MET A 4 6.27 -17.11 13.44
N CYS A 5 5.84 -16.74 12.23
CA CYS A 5 5.22 -17.69 11.31
C CYS A 5 6.15 -18.85 10.94
N ILE A 6 7.44 -18.57 10.71
CA ILE A 6 8.44 -19.61 10.42
C ILE A 6 8.61 -20.53 11.63
N ARG A 7 8.77 -19.99 12.84
CA ARG A 7 8.93 -20.78 14.06
C ARG A 7 7.72 -21.65 14.34
N ASP A 8 6.52 -21.07 14.32
CA ASP A 8 5.28 -21.80 14.59
C ASP A 8 5.03 -22.90 13.56
N SER A 9 5.37 -22.66 12.29
CA SER A 9 5.29 -23.68 11.24
C SER A 9 6.30 -24.80 11.45
N TYR A 10 7.50 -24.50 11.97
CA TYR A 10 8.54 -25.50 12.25
C TYR A 10 8.20 -26.36 13.46
N GLU A 11 7.72 -25.74 14.54
CA GLU A 11 7.39 -26.42 15.81
C GLU A 11 6.16 -27.33 15.68
N HIS A 12 5.25 -27.03 14.75
CA HIS A 12 4.00 -27.78 14.55
C HIS A 12 3.95 -28.54 13.22
N TYR A 13 5.10 -28.71 12.56
CA TYR A 13 5.16 -29.41 11.28
C TYR A 13 4.98 -30.92 11.47
N ASP A 14 3.91 -31.45 10.92
CA ASP A 14 3.51 -32.86 10.97
C ASP A 14 3.86 -33.67 9.69
N GLY A 15 4.60 -33.07 8.78
CA GLY A 15 4.96 -33.68 7.49
C GLY A 15 3.98 -33.32 6.36
N GLU A 16 2.86 -32.68 6.66
CA GLU A 16 1.87 -32.29 5.67
C GLU A 16 2.09 -30.83 5.20
N PRO A 17 1.72 -30.47 3.96
CA PRO A 17 1.78 -29.09 3.49
C PRO A 17 0.92 -28.15 4.34
N ILE A 18 1.46 -26.98 4.65
CA ILE A 18 0.73 -25.96 5.42
C ILE A 18 -0.53 -25.56 4.67
N LYS A 19 -1.68 -25.70 5.32
CA LYS A 19 -2.98 -25.28 4.79
C LYS A 19 -3.18 -23.79 4.93
N TRP A 20 -2.73 -23.02 3.95
CA TRP A 20 -2.91 -21.58 3.94
C TRP A 20 -4.36 -21.19 3.64
N VAL A 21 -4.88 -20.23 4.39
CA VAL A 21 -6.18 -19.62 4.14
C VAL A 21 -5.96 -18.30 3.40
N ARG A 22 -6.53 -18.17 2.20
CA ARG A 22 -6.51 -16.92 1.43
C ARG A 22 -7.50 -15.93 2.03
N ILE A 23 -6.99 -14.87 2.66
CA ILE A 23 -7.81 -13.85 3.34
C ILE A 23 -8.26 -12.79 2.34
N HIS A 24 -7.31 -12.17 1.60
CA HIS A 24 -7.62 -11.11 0.65
C HIS A 24 -8.07 -11.71 -0.69
N GLN A 25 -9.28 -11.38 -1.09
CA GLN A 25 -9.89 -11.92 -2.30
C GLN A 25 -10.36 -10.79 -3.21
N SER A 26 -9.98 -10.88 -4.46
CA SER A 26 -10.57 -10.14 -5.58
C SER A 26 -11.22 -11.14 -6.51
N PRO A 27 -12.28 -10.79 -7.27
CA PRO A 27 -12.85 -11.66 -8.28
C PRO A 27 -11.80 -12.12 -9.30
N ASP A 28 -11.92 -13.34 -9.80
CA ASP A 28 -10.92 -13.95 -10.69
C ASP A 28 -10.74 -13.20 -12.03
N TYR A 29 -11.71 -12.39 -12.41
CA TYR A 29 -11.65 -11.53 -13.61
C TYR A 29 -10.96 -10.17 -13.34
N VAL A 30 -10.42 -9.95 -12.13
CA VAL A 30 -9.67 -8.74 -11.77
C VAL A 30 -8.18 -9.05 -11.72
N PHE A 31 -7.42 -8.39 -12.59
CA PHE A 31 -5.97 -8.51 -12.64
C PHE A 31 -5.31 -7.40 -11.81
N PHE A 32 -4.81 -7.78 -10.65
CA PHE A 32 -4.09 -6.89 -9.76
C PHE A 32 -2.58 -7.18 -9.80
N ASN A 33 -1.79 -6.14 -9.98
CA ASN A 33 -0.34 -6.23 -10.00
C ASN A 33 0.27 -5.42 -8.84
N HIS A 34 0.79 -6.12 -7.82
CA HIS A 34 1.45 -5.50 -6.67
C HIS A 34 2.63 -4.61 -7.08
N SER A 35 3.47 -5.05 -8.02
CA SER A 35 4.67 -4.29 -8.40
C SER A 35 4.33 -2.92 -8.99
N ALA A 36 3.21 -2.81 -9.71
CA ALA A 36 2.76 -1.53 -10.27
C ALA A 36 2.36 -0.52 -9.18
N HIS A 37 1.96 -0.98 -8.01
CA HIS A 37 1.55 -0.13 -6.88
C HIS A 37 2.73 0.15 -5.93
N VAL A 38 3.41 -0.90 -5.48
CA VAL A 38 4.54 -0.81 -4.54
C VAL A 38 5.68 0.05 -5.10
N ASN A 39 6.06 -0.17 -6.36
CA ASN A 39 7.12 0.61 -7.03
C ASN A 39 6.71 2.06 -7.36
N ARG A 40 5.46 2.42 -7.07
CA ARG A 40 4.93 3.79 -7.24
C ARG A 40 4.54 4.42 -5.91
N GLY A 41 5.06 3.89 -4.79
CA GLY A 41 4.90 4.50 -3.47
C GLY A 41 3.55 4.23 -2.80
N VAL A 42 2.76 3.25 -3.27
CA VAL A 42 1.56 2.82 -2.56
C VAL A 42 1.95 1.79 -1.51
N SER A 43 1.65 2.07 -0.25
CA SER A 43 2.06 1.23 0.86
C SER A 43 1.19 -0.02 1.03
N CYS A 44 1.78 -1.04 1.68
CA CYS A 44 1.06 -2.25 2.07
C CYS A 44 -0.15 -1.94 2.95
N GLU A 45 -0.01 -1.01 3.88
CA GLU A 45 -1.06 -0.57 4.79
C GLU A 45 -2.29 -0.04 4.08
N SER A 46 -2.12 0.68 2.95
CA SER A 46 -3.22 1.27 2.19
C SER A 46 -4.25 0.24 1.71
N CYS A 47 -3.83 -1.02 1.53
CA CYS A 47 -4.69 -2.10 1.05
C CYS A 47 -4.94 -3.17 2.11
N HIS A 48 -3.96 -3.43 2.96
CA HIS A 48 -4.00 -4.53 3.93
C HIS A 48 -4.28 -4.08 5.36
N GLY A 49 -4.31 -2.76 5.62
CA GLY A 49 -4.39 -2.21 6.97
C GLY A 49 -3.11 -2.48 7.78
N LYS A 50 -3.16 -2.20 9.07
CA LYS A 50 -2.03 -2.40 9.98
C LYS A 50 -1.89 -3.88 10.37
N VAL A 51 -1.39 -4.69 9.44
CA VAL A 51 -1.23 -6.14 9.63
C VAL A 51 -0.26 -6.49 10.77
N ASN A 52 0.63 -5.58 11.16
CA ASN A 52 1.52 -5.73 12.32
C ASN A 52 0.78 -5.72 13.66
N GLU A 53 -0.39 -5.10 13.73
CA GLU A 53 -1.23 -5.02 14.93
C GLU A 53 -2.30 -6.13 14.97
N MET A 54 -2.53 -6.84 13.86
CA MET A 54 -3.55 -7.87 13.76
C MET A 54 -3.09 -9.17 14.44
N LYS A 55 -3.85 -9.68 15.42
CA LYS A 55 -3.61 -11.01 16.02
C LYS A 55 -3.88 -12.13 15.02
N VAL A 56 -4.94 -12.00 14.24
CA VAL A 56 -5.27 -12.84 13.10
C VAL A 56 -5.53 -11.91 11.93
N VAL A 57 -4.91 -12.18 10.79
CA VAL A 57 -5.05 -11.33 9.60
C VAL A 57 -6.49 -11.40 9.08
N TYR A 58 -7.07 -10.25 8.81
CA TYR A 58 -8.39 -10.10 8.19
C TYR A 58 -8.30 -9.09 7.03
N GLN A 59 -9.29 -9.10 6.16
CA GLN A 59 -9.39 -8.13 5.09
C GLN A 59 -9.91 -6.81 5.64
N ALA A 60 -9.00 -5.83 5.78
CA ALA A 60 -9.31 -4.51 6.35
C ALA A 60 -10.09 -3.63 5.38
N GLU A 61 -9.76 -3.71 4.09
CA GLU A 61 -10.35 -2.88 3.04
C GLU A 61 -11.26 -3.71 2.11
N SER A 62 -12.27 -3.08 1.53
CA SER A 62 -13.30 -3.81 0.76
C SER A 62 -12.78 -4.43 -0.54
N HIS A 63 -11.73 -3.86 -1.13
CA HIS A 63 -11.19 -4.20 -2.46
C HIS A 63 -12.27 -4.25 -3.56
N SER A 64 -13.38 -3.53 -3.35
CA SER A 64 -14.42 -3.37 -4.36
C SER A 64 -13.95 -2.48 -5.52
N MET A 65 -14.61 -2.57 -6.67
CA MET A 65 -14.30 -1.70 -7.81
C MET A 65 -14.37 -0.21 -7.45
N GLY A 66 -15.37 0.20 -6.67
CA GLY A 66 -15.52 1.59 -6.22
C GLY A 66 -14.36 2.03 -5.34
N TRP A 67 -13.89 1.18 -4.45
CA TRP A 67 -12.73 1.44 -3.60
C TRP A 67 -11.43 1.59 -4.42
N CYS A 68 -11.19 0.69 -5.38
CA CYS A 68 -10.06 0.81 -6.30
C CYS A 68 -10.09 2.12 -7.09
N LEU A 69 -11.26 2.49 -7.64
CA LEU A 69 -11.43 3.71 -8.42
C LEU A 69 -11.28 4.98 -7.57
N GLU A 70 -11.68 4.96 -6.31
CA GLU A 70 -11.44 6.09 -5.40
C GLU A 70 -9.94 6.37 -5.25
N CYS A 71 -9.14 5.32 -5.01
CA CYS A 71 -7.68 5.46 -4.95
C CYS A 71 -7.10 5.92 -6.29
N HIS A 72 -7.53 5.36 -7.41
CA HIS A 72 -7.05 5.77 -8.74
C HIS A 72 -7.39 7.23 -9.09
N ARG A 73 -8.48 7.76 -8.59
CA ARG A 73 -8.86 9.18 -8.76
C ARG A 73 -8.09 10.12 -7.84
N ASN A 74 -7.77 9.64 -6.64
CA ASN A 74 -7.13 10.43 -5.59
C ASN A 74 -5.87 9.72 -5.03
N PRO A 75 -4.89 9.33 -5.87
CA PRO A 75 -3.74 8.54 -5.45
C PRO A 75 -2.86 9.27 -4.42
N GLU A 76 -2.89 10.61 -4.41
CA GLU A 76 -2.13 11.44 -3.49
C GLU A 76 -2.39 11.15 -2.02
N LYS A 77 -3.53 10.57 -1.68
CA LYS A 77 -3.84 10.15 -0.30
C LYS A 77 -3.01 8.96 0.18
N HIS A 78 -2.49 8.17 -0.75
CA HIS A 78 -1.86 6.87 -0.49
C HIS A 78 -0.38 6.81 -0.89
N LEU A 79 0.11 7.85 -1.59
CA LEU A 79 1.50 7.90 -2.02
C LEU A 79 2.41 8.32 -0.88
N ARG A 80 3.53 7.61 -0.74
CA ARG A 80 4.59 7.91 0.24
C ARG A 80 5.96 7.64 -0.37
N PRO A 81 7.05 8.12 0.25
CA PRO A 81 8.41 7.82 -0.20
C PRO A 81 8.64 6.33 -0.33
N LEU A 82 9.45 5.90 -1.29
CA LEU A 82 9.64 4.48 -1.59
C LEU A 82 10.25 3.71 -0.42
N GLU A 83 11.10 4.34 0.36
CA GLU A 83 11.69 3.80 1.58
C GLU A 83 10.65 3.50 2.67
N GLU A 84 9.53 4.23 2.64
CA GLU A 84 8.47 4.14 3.65
C GLU A 84 7.30 3.22 3.23
N VAL A 85 7.37 2.61 2.05
CA VAL A 85 6.28 1.76 1.51
C VAL A 85 5.97 0.57 2.43
N TYR A 86 7.00 0.01 3.06
CA TYR A 86 6.89 -1.15 3.96
C TYR A 86 6.73 -0.76 5.43
N ASN A 87 6.87 0.53 5.76
CA ASN A 87 6.70 1.02 7.12
C ASN A 87 5.19 1.11 7.45
N LEU A 88 4.70 0.20 8.30
CA LEU A 88 3.30 0.16 8.71
C LEU A 88 2.95 1.19 9.79
N ASP A 89 3.96 1.80 10.40
CA ASP A 89 3.83 2.84 11.42
C ASP A 89 4.16 4.23 10.87
N TYR A 90 4.17 4.38 9.54
CA TYR A 90 4.49 5.64 8.86
C TYR A 90 3.46 6.72 9.18
N ASN A 91 3.99 7.89 9.56
CA ASN A 91 3.22 9.11 9.72
C ASN A 91 3.84 10.21 8.82
N ALA A 92 3.05 10.70 7.88
CA ALA A 92 3.54 11.67 6.90
C ALA A 92 3.97 13.00 7.51
N GLU A 93 3.27 13.46 8.54
CA GLU A 93 3.56 14.75 9.19
C GLU A 93 4.87 14.68 9.99
N GLU A 94 5.09 13.58 10.70
CA GLU A 94 6.34 13.32 11.44
C GLU A 94 7.51 13.18 10.47
N TRP A 95 7.33 12.36 9.42
CA TRP A 95 8.35 12.17 8.40
C TRP A 95 8.74 13.50 7.70
N LEU A 96 7.75 14.33 7.36
CA LEU A 96 7.97 15.65 6.74
C LEU A 96 8.65 16.64 7.70
N ALA A 97 8.37 16.58 8.99
CA ALA A 97 9.03 17.41 10.01
C ALA A 97 10.51 17.07 10.13
N GLU A 98 10.86 15.79 10.07
CA GLU A 98 12.24 15.30 10.12
C GLU A 98 13.02 15.61 8.84
N ASN A 99 12.43 15.31 7.69
CA ASN A 99 13.10 15.41 6.38
C ASN A 99 13.04 16.83 5.77
N LYS A 100 12.20 17.72 6.29
CA LYS A 100 12.05 19.13 5.86
C LYS A 100 11.92 19.28 4.34
N MET A 101 11.12 18.42 3.74
CA MET A 101 10.95 18.42 2.29
C MET A 101 10.36 19.75 1.80
N VAL A 102 10.97 20.28 0.74
CA VAL A 102 10.56 21.51 0.07
C VAL A 102 10.24 21.18 -1.39
N ASP A 103 9.11 21.64 -1.86
CA ASP A 103 8.76 21.57 -3.27
C ASP A 103 9.72 22.48 -4.06
N PRO A 104 10.51 21.94 -5.01
CA PRO A 104 11.52 22.71 -5.74
C PRO A 104 10.92 23.76 -6.69
N GLU A 105 9.66 23.59 -7.12
CA GLU A 105 9.02 24.55 -8.03
C GLU A 105 8.45 25.75 -7.30
N THR A 106 7.83 25.51 -6.14
CA THR A 106 7.16 26.56 -5.37
C THR A 106 8.00 27.11 -4.22
N GLY A 107 9.08 26.41 -3.83
CA GLY A 107 9.90 26.75 -2.67
C GLY A 107 9.16 26.57 -1.33
N LYS A 108 7.99 25.95 -1.34
CA LYS A 108 7.13 25.75 -0.18
C LYS A 108 7.50 24.46 0.55
N GLN A 109 7.64 24.52 1.86
CA GLN A 109 7.80 23.30 2.69
C GLN A 109 6.49 22.51 2.72
N LEU A 110 6.58 21.20 2.43
CA LEU A 110 5.46 20.28 2.51
C LEU A 110 5.17 19.94 3.98
N LYS A 111 3.89 19.92 4.36
CA LYS A 111 3.47 19.74 5.76
C LYS A 111 2.40 18.67 5.98
N SER A 112 1.82 18.14 4.91
CA SER A 112 0.73 17.16 5.00
C SER A 112 0.88 16.03 4.00
N GLN A 113 0.24 14.89 4.30
CA GLN A 113 0.18 13.75 3.39
C GLN A 113 -0.33 14.16 1.99
N LYS A 114 -1.32 15.05 1.92
CA LYS A 114 -1.88 15.49 0.65
C LYS A 114 -0.88 16.30 -0.17
N GLU A 115 -0.13 17.21 0.45
CA GLU A 115 0.89 17.99 -0.24
C GLU A 115 2.02 17.10 -0.73
N LEU A 116 2.49 16.18 0.12
CA LEU A 116 3.50 15.20 -0.26
C LEU A 116 3.02 14.32 -1.40
N GLY A 117 1.81 13.78 -1.31
CA GLY A 117 1.26 12.90 -2.34
C GLY A 117 1.05 13.60 -3.68
N LEU A 118 0.63 14.87 -3.69
CA LEU A 118 0.53 15.67 -4.91
C LEU A 118 1.92 15.89 -5.54
N TYR A 119 2.91 16.25 -4.73
CA TYR A 119 4.30 16.38 -5.16
C TYR A 119 4.83 15.07 -5.77
N LEU A 120 4.66 13.95 -5.09
CA LEU A 120 5.11 12.64 -5.57
C LEU A 120 4.38 12.20 -6.84
N LYS A 121 3.07 12.47 -6.93
CA LYS A 121 2.25 12.19 -8.11
C LYS A 121 2.79 12.91 -9.35
N GLU A 122 3.16 14.16 -9.21
CA GLU A 122 3.71 14.98 -10.27
C GLU A 122 5.15 14.59 -10.61
N HIS A 123 6.00 14.53 -9.60
CA HIS A 123 7.42 14.22 -9.75
C HIS A 123 7.66 12.83 -10.36
N TRP A 124 6.87 11.83 -10.01
CA TRP A 124 6.95 10.48 -10.56
C TRP A 124 6.05 10.26 -11.78
N ASN A 125 5.38 11.31 -12.27
CA ASN A 125 4.45 11.25 -13.40
C ASN A 125 3.43 10.11 -13.26
N ILE A 126 2.81 10.01 -12.07
CA ILE A 126 1.86 8.95 -11.77
C ILE A 126 0.53 9.26 -12.47
N LYS A 127 0.16 8.40 -13.40
CA LYS A 127 -1.11 8.43 -14.13
C LYS A 127 -1.88 7.17 -13.81
N ALA A 128 -2.68 7.20 -12.74
CA ALA A 128 -3.56 6.10 -12.40
C ALA A 128 -4.60 5.90 -13.52
N LYS A 129 -4.75 4.66 -13.97
CA LYS A 129 -5.63 4.33 -15.11
C LYS A 129 -6.98 3.87 -14.60
N GLU A 130 -8.06 4.38 -15.20
CA GLU A 130 -9.44 4.05 -14.84
C GLU A 130 -10.17 3.25 -15.93
N SER A 131 -9.48 2.90 -17.03
CA SER A 131 -10.10 2.14 -18.10
C SER A 131 -10.38 0.70 -17.67
N CYS A 132 -11.51 0.13 -18.10
CA CYS A 132 -11.91 -1.24 -17.76
C CYS A 132 -10.82 -2.27 -18.05
N TRP A 133 -10.13 -2.14 -19.17
CA TRP A 133 -9.05 -3.04 -19.60
C TRP A 133 -7.79 -3.00 -18.73
N THR A 134 -7.65 -2.02 -17.86
CA THR A 134 -6.53 -1.97 -16.92
C THR A 134 -6.66 -3.05 -15.86
N CYS A 135 -7.87 -3.30 -15.40
CA CYS A 135 -8.18 -4.23 -14.31
C CYS A 135 -8.91 -5.50 -14.80
N HIS A 136 -9.65 -5.43 -15.91
CA HIS A 136 -10.43 -6.53 -16.43
C HIS A 136 -9.91 -6.96 -17.81
N ARG A 137 -9.43 -8.19 -17.92
CA ARG A 137 -8.88 -8.78 -19.15
C ARG A 137 -9.49 -10.14 -19.41
#